data_1a4441a0cc520c0319175ba331612214
#
_entry.id   1a4441a0cc520c0319175ba331612214
#
_cell.length_a   1.000
_cell.length_b   1.000
_cell.length_c   1.000
_cell.angle_alpha   90.00
_cell.angle_beta   90.00
_cell.angle_gamma   90.00
#
_symmetry.space_group_name_H-M   'P 1'
#
loop_
_entity.id
_entity.type
_entity.pdbx_description
1 polymer ?
#
loop_
_entity_poly.entity_id
_entity_poly.type
_entity_poly.pdbx_seq_one_letter_code
_entity_poly.pdbx_strand_id
1 'polypeptide(L)'
;MSLCILAAGKTVTLSVAAFTLSWTHSVEGTRWQEDWKVTPSGLQLVEARIKGSGAGMEPPEGAVLKNGWWIYAPDVGPQRRVVLAASGATGDGWTLCTVQGCLELGKTAGDTIALEPCGSTGSSQPR
;
A
#
# COMPACT_ATOMS: atom_id res chain seq x y z
N MET A 1 -14.89 3.26 -9.84
CA MET A 1 -14.22 3.09 -8.55
C MET A 1 -13.26 4.21 -8.31
N SER A 2 -13.12 4.61 -7.08
CA SER A 2 -12.20 5.68 -6.72
C SER A 2 -11.48 5.32 -5.43
N LEU A 3 -10.23 5.75 -5.35
CA LEU A 3 -9.42 5.60 -4.15
C LEU A 3 -9.33 6.95 -3.46
N CYS A 4 -9.64 6.98 -2.16
CA CYS A 4 -9.50 8.18 -1.35
C CYS A 4 -8.28 8.07 -0.46
N ILE A 5 -7.45 9.11 -0.48
CA ILE A 5 -6.25 9.20 0.34
C ILE A 5 -6.49 10.34 1.34
N LEU A 6 -6.50 10.00 2.61
CA LEU A 6 -6.76 10.97 3.68
C LEU A 6 -5.46 11.23 4.43
N ALA A 7 -4.99 12.46 4.36
CA ALA A 7 -3.72 12.84 4.98
C ALA A 7 -3.78 14.27 5.48
N ALA A 8 -3.42 14.48 6.73
CA ALA A 8 -3.30 15.83 7.32
C ALA A 8 -4.54 16.68 7.11
N GLY A 9 -5.72 16.10 7.28
CA GLY A 9 -6.97 16.83 7.14
C GLY A 9 -7.41 17.09 5.71
N LYS A 10 -6.69 16.55 4.74
CA LYS A 10 -7.02 16.70 3.33
C LYS A 10 -7.38 15.35 2.72
N THR A 11 -8.22 15.38 1.70
CA THR A 11 -8.60 14.16 0.99
C THR A 11 -8.27 14.34 -0.49
N VAL A 12 -7.54 13.36 -1.03
CA VAL A 12 -7.25 13.29 -2.45
C VAL A 12 -8.03 12.13 -3.02
N THR A 13 -8.75 12.35 -4.11
CA THR A 13 -9.56 11.33 -4.76
C THR A 13 -8.95 10.98 -6.11
N LEU A 14 -8.70 9.69 -6.32
CA LEU A 14 -8.16 9.19 -7.59
C LEU A 14 -9.19 8.24 -8.21
N SER A 15 -9.55 8.50 -9.46
CA SER A 15 -10.50 7.62 -10.19
C SER A 15 -9.73 6.46 -10.76
N VAL A 16 -9.41 5.49 -9.92
CA VAL A 16 -8.63 4.31 -10.31
C VAL A 16 -9.22 3.07 -9.66
N ALA A 17 -9.05 1.93 -10.31
CA ALA A 17 -9.51 0.65 -9.79
C ALA A 17 -8.39 -0.16 -9.17
N ALA A 18 -7.15 0.30 -9.27
CA ALA A 18 -6.00 -0.43 -8.77
C ALA A 18 -4.86 0.53 -8.51
N PHE A 19 -3.97 0.13 -7.61
CA PHE A 19 -2.76 0.90 -7.33
C PHE A 19 -1.67 -0.03 -6.82
N THR A 20 -0.42 0.44 -6.91
CA THR A 20 0.73 -0.25 -6.36
C THR A 20 1.33 0.63 -5.28
N LEU A 21 1.55 0.03 -4.12
CA LEU A 21 2.18 0.71 -2.99
C LEU A 21 3.59 0.15 -2.84
N SER A 22 4.59 1.02 -2.73
CA SER A 22 5.96 0.56 -2.58
C SER A 22 6.70 1.39 -1.55
N TRP A 23 7.66 0.76 -0.90
CA TRP A 23 8.50 1.44 0.09
C TRP A 23 9.80 0.65 0.25
N THR A 24 10.79 1.29 0.86
CA THR A 24 12.06 0.66 1.16
C THR A 24 12.24 0.62 2.66
N HIS A 25 12.59 -0.56 3.17
CA HIS A 25 12.88 -0.71 4.59
C HIS A 25 14.29 -0.16 4.82
N SER A 26 14.39 0.97 5.50
CA SER A 26 15.64 1.72 5.55
C SER A 26 16.80 0.98 6.21
N VAL A 27 16.51 0.17 7.20
CA VAL A 27 17.58 -0.54 7.92
C VAL A 27 18.17 -1.67 7.08
N GLU A 28 17.31 -2.41 6.39
CA GLU A 28 17.72 -3.58 5.63
C GLU A 28 17.92 -3.32 4.15
N GLY A 29 17.47 -2.17 3.67
CA GLY A 29 17.54 -1.86 2.26
C GLY A 29 16.61 -2.72 1.41
N THR A 30 15.64 -3.36 2.03
CA THR A 30 14.72 -4.27 1.34
C THR A 30 13.60 -3.46 0.70
N ARG A 31 13.33 -3.72 -0.55
CA ARG A 31 12.23 -3.05 -1.25
C ARG A 31 10.98 -3.90 -1.19
N TRP A 32 9.86 -3.24 -0.90
CA TRP A 32 8.56 -3.89 -0.80
C TRP A 32 7.62 -3.27 -1.81
N GLN A 33 6.80 -4.09 -2.45
CA GLN A 33 5.75 -3.63 -3.37
C GLN A 33 4.50 -4.45 -3.14
N GLU A 34 3.35 -3.79 -3.20
CA GLU A 34 2.06 -4.45 -3.06
C GLU A 34 1.11 -3.93 -4.12
N ASP A 35 0.47 -4.85 -4.82
CA ASP A 35 -0.58 -4.50 -5.79
C ASP A 35 -1.93 -4.67 -5.13
N TRP A 36 -2.74 -3.64 -5.21
CA TRP A 36 -4.05 -3.58 -4.58
C TRP A 36 -5.13 -3.31 -5.61
N LYS A 37 -6.34 -3.81 -5.35
CA LYS A 37 -7.54 -3.47 -6.11
C LYS A 37 -8.49 -2.70 -5.22
N VAL A 38 -9.16 -1.71 -5.82
CA VAL A 38 -10.23 -0.98 -5.14
C VAL A 38 -11.53 -1.70 -5.48
N THR A 39 -12.24 -2.17 -4.46
CA THR A 39 -13.50 -2.90 -4.64
C THR A 39 -14.59 -2.24 -3.79
N PRO A 40 -15.87 -2.56 -4.06
CA PRO A 40 -16.95 -2.03 -3.22
C PRO A 40 -16.83 -2.45 -1.75
N SER A 41 -16.22 -3.59 -1.47
CA SER A 41 -16.09 -4.07 -0.10
C SER A 41 -14.79 -3.64 0.57
N GLY A 42 -13.91 -2.94 -0.12
CA GLY A 42 -12.67 -2.47 0.48
C GLY A 42 -11.50 -2.56 -0.48
N LEU A 43 -10.30 -2.53 0.08
CA LEU A 43 -9.08 -2.65 -0.70
C LEU A 43 -8.60 -4.10 -0.61
N GLN A 44 -8.40 -4.71 -1.75
CA GLN A 44 -7.99 -6.12 -1.83
C GLN A 44 -6.53 -6.21 -2.24
N LEU A 45 -5.72 -6.84 -1.39
CA LEU A 45 -4.33 -7.10 -1.71
C LEU A 45 -4.27 -8.26 -2.70
N VAL A 46 -3.66 -8.04 -3.85
CA VAL A 46 -3.62 -9.03 -4.92
C VAL A 46 -2.29 -9.76 -4.93
N GLU A 47 -1.20 -9.03 -4.81
CA GLU A 47 0.13 -9.60 -4.90
C GLU A 47 1.09 -8.74 -4.11
N ALA A 48 2.07 -9.37 -3.48
CA ALA A 48 3.14 -8.67 -2.78
C ALA A 48 4.48 -9.16 -3.28
N ARG A 49 5.46 -8.28 -3.32
CA ARG A 49 6.80 -8.58 -3.79
C ARG A 49 7.83 -7.97 -2.86
N ILE A 50 8.89 -8.73 -2.60
CA ILE A 50 9.98 -8.29 -1.74
C ILE A 50 11.29 -8.52 -2.47
N LYS A 51 12.11 -7.48 -2.55
CA LYS A 51 13.41 -7.57 -3.20
C LYS A 51 14.50 -7.22 -2.20
N GLY A 52 15.49 -8.09 -2.06
CA GLY A 52 16.61 -7.86 -1.17
C GLY A 52 17.45 -9.10 -1.06
N SER A 53 18.66 -8.93 -0.55
CA SER A 53 19.56 -10.08 -0.36
C SER A 53 18.97 -11.05 0.63
N GLY A 54 18.11 -10.55 1.48
CA GLY A 54 17.40 -11.39 2.39
C GLY A 54 18.23 -12.07 3.45
N ALA A 55 19.42 -11.58 3.74
CA ALA A 55 20.16 -12.13 4.85
C ALA A 55 19.29 -12.02 6.09
N GLY A 56 18.91 -13.16 6.64
CA GLY A 56 18.01 -13.19 7.78
C GLY A 56 16.54 -13.06 7.42
N MET A 57 16.20 -12.91 6.14
CA MET A 57 14.82 -12.80 5.72
C MET A 57 14.34 -14.15 5.17
N GLU A 58 13.27 -14.66 5.73
CA GLU A 58 12.64 -15.87 5.21
C GLU A 58 11.46 -15.46 4.33
N PRO A 59 11.45 -15.90 3.08
CA PRO A 59 10.30 -15.58 2.21
C PRO A 59 9.05 -16.27 2.76
N PRO A 60 7.89 -15.65 2.51
CA PRO A 60 6.63 -16.27 2.93
C PRO A 60 6.42 -17.61 2.23
N GLU A 61 5.64 -18.47 2.88
CA GLU A 61 5.30 -19.76 2.30
C GLU A 61 4.62 -19.55 0.96
N GLY A 62 5.01 -20.33 -0.04
CA GLY A 62 4.44 -20.21 -1.37
C GLY A 62 5.05 -19.14 -2.24
N ALA A 63 6.02 -18.38 -1.71
CA ALA A 63 6.65 -17.33 -2.51
C ALA A 63 7.54 -17.93 -3.58
N VAL A 64 7.54 -17.29 -4.75
CA VAL A 64 8.33 -17.71 -5.90
C VAL A 64 9.38 -16.64 -6.17
N LEU A 65 10.62 -17.04 -6.34
CA LEU A 65 11.71 -16.12 -6.68
C LEU A 65 11.73 -15.90 -8.18
N LYS A 66 11.62 -14.66 -8.61
CA LYS A 66 11.63 -14.30 -10.01
C LYS A 66 12.34 -12.98 -10.20
N ASN A 67 13.43 -12.98 -10.94
CA ASN A 67 14.22 -11.77 -11.24
C ASN A 67 14.63 -11.01 -9.98
N GLY A 68 14.97 -11.74 -8.93
CA GLY A 68 15.41 -11.13 -7.69
C GLY A 68 14.29 -10.71 -6.74
N TRP A 69 13.04 -10.92 -7.12
CA TRP A 69 11.89 -10.60 -6.31
C TRP A 69 11.23 -11.87 -5.79
N TRP A 70 10.91 -11.88 -4.51
CA TRP A 70 10.05 -12.92 -3.94
C TRP A 70 8.61 -12.47 -4.13
N ILE A 71 7.84 -13.24 -4.89
CA ILE A 71 6.47 -12.87 -5.27
C ILE A 71 5.50 -13.85 -4.62
N TYR A 72 4.47 -13.32 -3.98
CA TYR A 72 3.46 -14.16 -3.35
C TYR A 72 2.13 -13.43 -3.34
N ALA A 73 1.04 -14.21 -3.20
CA ALA A 73 -0.32 -13.69 -3.13
C ALA A 73 -0.84 -13.94 -1.72
N PRO A 74 -0.82 -12.93 -0.86
CA PRO A 74 -1.31 -13.11 0.51
C PRO A 74 -2.79 -13.47 0.51
N ASP A 75 -3.17 -14.40 1.39
CA ASP A 75 -4.56 -14.81 1.51
C ASP A 75 -5.20 -14.01 2.64
N VAL A 76 -5.53 -12.78 2.35
CA VAL A 76 -6.19 -11.89 3.30
C VAL A 76 -7.44 -11.33 2.66
N GLY A 77 -8.47 -11.12 3.46
CA GLY A 77 -9.70 -10.55 2.97
C GLY A 77 -9.58 -9.07 2.65
N PRO A 78 -10.62 -8.47 2.07
CA PRO A 78 -10.61 -7.05 1.77
C PRO A 78 -10.44 -6.22 3.03
N GLN A 79 -9.68 -5.15 2.91
CA GLN A 79 -9.43 -4.22 4.01
C GLN A 79 -10.27 -2.97 3.79
N ARG A 80 -11.05 -2.58 4.78
CA ARG A 80 -11.87 -1.37 4.66
C ARG A 80 -10.99 -0.14 4.55
N ARG A 81 -9.85 -0.17 5.19
CA ARG A 81 -8.93 0.96 5.25
C ARG A 81 -7.52 0.42 5.44
N VAL A 82 -6.57 1.00 4.74
CA VAL A 82 -5.16 0.71 4.93
C VAL A 82 -4.51 1.96 5.49
N VAL A 83 -3.86 1.85 6.64
CA VAL A 83 -3.26 3.00 7.32
C VAL A 83 -1.75 2.90 7.22
N LEU A 84 -1.14 3.97 6.72
CA LEU A 84 0.30 4.07 6.55
C LEU A 84 0.87 4.99 7.62
N ALA A 85 1.89 4.50 8.32
CA ALA A 85 2.56 5.32 9.32
C ALA A 85 3.47 6.32 8.61
N ALA A 86 3.50 7.54 9.10
CA ALA A 86 4.39 8.57 8.58
C ALA A 86 5.40 8.91 9.67
N SER A 87 6.23 7.93 10.03
CA SER A 87 7.18 8.08 11.13
C SER A 87 8.51 8.67 10.68
N GLY A 88 8.76 8.72 9.38
CA GLY A 88 10.06 9.12 8.87
C GLY A 88 11.08 8.00 8.91
N ALA A 89 10.74 6.86 9.52
CA ALA A 89 11.69 5.76 9.66
C ALA A 89 11.95 5.02 8.35
N THR A 90 11.06 5.14 7.38
CA THR A 90 11.28 4.51 6.08
C THR A 90 12.18 5.33 5.17
N GLY A 91 12.58 6.51 5.60
CA GLY A 91 13.46 7.39 4.82
C GLY A 91 12.73 8.10 3.69
N ASP A 92 12.27 7.36 2.70
CA ASP A 92 11.64 7.94 1.51
C ASP A 92 10.12 7.95 1.58
N GLY A 93 9.53 7.43 2.64
CA GLY A 93 8.08 7.35 2.75
C GLY A 93 7.52 6.24 1.88
N TRP A 94 6.32 6.47 1.39
CA TRP A 94 5.57 5.51 0.58
C TRP A 94 5.35 6.07 -0.81
N THR A 95 5.47 5.22 -1.82
CA THR A 95 5.16 5.61 -3.19
C THR A 95 3.89 4.87 -3.62
N LEU A 96 2.88 5.61 -4.05
CA LEU A 96 1.63 5.06 -4.52
C LEU A 96 1.51 5.35 -6.00
N CYS A 97 1.48 4.31 -6.82
CA CYS A 97 1.45 4.45 -8.27
C CYS A 97 0.16 3.88 -8.85
N THR A 98 -0.38 4.59 -9.82
CA THR A 98 -1.57 4.17 -10.56
C THR A 98 -1.31 4.39 -12.03
N VAL A 99 -2.31 4.10 -12.88
CA VAL A 99 -2.22 4.40 -14.30
C VAL A 99 -2.09 5.91 -14.55
N GLN A 100 -2.42 6.74 -13.58
CA GLN A 100 -2.35 8.19 -13.71
C GLN A 100 -1.01 8.76 -13.25
N GLY A 101 -0.14 7.96 -12.67
CA GLY A 101 1.15 8.40 -12.18
C GLY A 101 1.39 8.00 -10.75
N CYS A 102 2.46 8.52 -10.17
CA CYS A 102 2.87 8.16 -8.81
C CYS A 102 2.82 9.36 -7.87
N LEU A 103 2.50 9.09 -6.61
CA LEU A 103 2.49 10.07 -5.52
C LEU A 103 3.39 9.58 -4.41
N GLU A 104 4.06 10.49 -3.73
CA GLU A 104 4.84 10.17 -2.54
C GLU A 104 4.05 10.59 -1.31
N LEU A 105 3.95 9.68 -0.35
CA LEU A 105 3.15 9.87 0.86
C LEU A 105 4.02 9.63 2.09
N GLY A 106 3.81 10.44 3.13
CA GLY A 106 4.47 10.21 4.41
C GLY A 106 5.98 10.32 4.38
N LYS A 107 6.53 11.16 3.51
CA LYS A 107 7.95 11.33 3.37
C LYS A 107 8.57 11.95 4.63
N THR A 108 7.82 12.81 5.30
CA THR A 108 8.24 13.40 6.57
C THR A 108 7.36 12.88 7.69
N ALA A 109 7.88 12.86 8.90
CA ALA A 109 7.10 12.41 10.05
C ALA A 109 5.86 13.29 10.21
N GLY A 110 4.76 12.67 10.58
CA GLY A 110 3.51 13.39 10.74
C GLY A 110 2.37 12.44 11.04
N ASP A 111 1.16 12.88 10.73
CA ASP A 111 -0.03 12.08 10.95
C ASP A 111 -0.05 10.88 10.02
N THR A 112 -0.75 9.84 10.42
CA THR A 112 -0.92 8.67 9.57
C THR A 112 -1.72 9.04 8.31
N ILE A 113 -1.56 8.22 7.29
CA ILE A 113 -2.24 8.38 6.01
C ILE A 113 -3.18 7.19 5.85
N ALA A 114 -4.44 7.44 5.52
CA ALA A 114 -5.40 6.38 5.34
C ALA A 114 -5.77 6.25 3.86
N LEU A 115 -5.84 5.02 3.38
CA LEU A 115 -6.29 4.70 2.03
C LEU A 115 -7.60 3.94 2.16
N GLU A 116 -8.59 4.32 1.37
CA GLU A 116 -9.88 3.62 1.41
C GLU A 116 -10.65 3.86 0.11
N PRO A 117 -11.61 2.98 -0.22
CA PRO A 117 -12.47 3.26 -1.35
C PRO A 117 -13.31 4.49 -1.06
N CYS A 118 -13.41 5.39 -2.03
CA CYS A 118 -14.22 6.59 -1.84
C CYS A 118 -15.69 6.23 -1.77
N GLY A 119 -16.40 6.88 -0.87
CA GLY A 119 -17.83 6.70 -0.77
C GLY A 119 -18.27 5.47 -0.02
N SER A 120 -17.38 4.50 0.18
CA SER A 120 -17.79 3.27 0.86
C SER A 120 -18.02 3.49 2.34
N THR A 121 -17.31 4.43 2.92
CA THR A 121 -17.48 4.71 4.34
C THR A 121 -18.60 5.67 4.62
N GLY A 122 -18.93 6.48 3.67
CA GLY A 122 -20.06 7.35 3.83
C GLY A 122 -21.32 6.57 3.95
N SER A 123 -21.23 5.43 3.46
CA SER A 123 -22.32 4.58 3.64
C SER A 123 -22.23 3.97 4.96
N SER A 124 -21.92 4.03 5.36
CA SER A 124 -21.91 3.45 6.39
C SER A 124 -22.21 4.01 7.41
N GLN A 125 -22.49 4.52 7.02
CA GLN A 125 -22.41 5.00 7.86
C GLN A 125 -22.99 5.30 8.50
N PRO A 126 -23.11 5.35 8.75
CA PRO A 126 -23.38 5.71 9.51
C PRO A 126 -24.05 5.72 10.01
N ARG A 127 -24.26 5.46 9.75
CA ARG A 127 -24.37 5.55 10.03
C ARG A 127 -24.66 5.50 10.68
#